data_805074f49fa1cd4329210396004d497e
#
_entry.id   805074f49fa1cd4329210396004d497e
#
_cell.length_a   1.000
_cell.length_b   1.000
_cell.length_c   1.000
_cell.angle_alpha   90.00
_cell.angle_beta   90.00
_cell.angle_gamma   90.00
#
_symmetry.space_group_name_H-M   'P 1'
#
loop_
_entity.id
_entity.type
_entity.pdbx_description
1 polymer ?
#
loop_
_entity_poly.entity_id
_entity_poly.type
_entity_poly.pdbx_seq_one_letter_code
_entity_poly.pdbx_strand_id
1 'polypeptide(L)'
;MNEKKVTINEMIARMVAEARRLGYSESSIWTNIQPGLRAFAIYYGKKGISLYDPEITSEYVGFQKERLSRNEISDYYYRNIRSAANRLNEFYLTGTIHLKMPKHGTKYLLKAENERLIDRFLDYKEYGPNTRDDVVWVVRRYLYHFEALGHESLELVSVDDVREFILKTAEEVRTSSLHNILLYLKYFHIFLKETGVPAPDCAGLFSYKVYRDMPIQGYVTDEELDRILAVIDTESDMGKRDRAIILTAATTGLRACDLIRLKLSDIDWRKGEIRLCQKK
;
A
#
# COMPACT_ATOMS: atom_id res chain seq x y z
N MET A 1 -3.51 13.04 -34.69
CA MET A 1 -2.57 12.69 -33.59
C MET A 1 -1.50 11.79 -34.17
N ASN A 2 -0.23 12.27 -34.25
CA ASN A 2 0.86 11.46 -34.79
C ASN A 2 1.07 10.26 -33.84
N GLU A 3 0.76 9.05 -34.29
CA GLU A 3 1.18 7.81 -33.63
C GLU A 3 2.72 7.80 -33.57
N LYS A 4 3.27 8.13 -32.42
CA LYS A 4 4.71 7.99 -32.20
C LYS A 4 5.03 6.51 -32.16
N LYS A 5 5.48 5.95 -33.28
CA LYS A 5 6.03 4.59 -33.37
C LYS A 5 7.33 4.55 -32.54
N VAL A 6 7.22 4.20 -31.25
CA VAL A 6 8.36 4.10 -30.33
C VAL A 6 8.61 2.62 -30.06
N THR A 7 9.86 2.18 -30.12
CA THR A 7 10.21 0.80 -29.77
C THR A 7 10.11 0.58 -28.26
N ILE A 8 9.86 -0.67 -27.84
CA ILE A 8 9.81 -1.01 -26.42
C ILE A 8 11.11 -0.63 -25.66
N ASN A 9 12.27 -0.82 -26.29
CA ASN A 9 13.56 -0.47 -25.70
C ASN A 9 13.72 1.04 -25.55
N GLU A 10 13.32 1.81 -26.55
CA GLU A 10 13.32 3.28 -26.48
C GLU A 10 12.34 3.79 -25.41
N MET A 11 11.14 3.19 -25.32
CA MET A 11 10.16 3.50 -24.31
C MET A 11 10.73 3.27 -22.90
N ILE A 12 11.36 2.12 -22.66
CA ILE A 12 12.02 1.79 -21.40
C ILE A 12 13.14 2.80 -21.07
N ALA A 13 13.99 3.11 -22.03
CA ALA A 13 15.08 4.06 -21.83
C ALA A 13 14.57 5.46 -21.46
N ARG A 14 13.54 5.96 -22.17
CA ARG A 14 12.91 7.25 -21.89
C ARG A 14 12.22 7.26 -20.52
N MET A 15 11.53 6.19 -20.16
CA MET A 15 10.87 6.06 -18.86
C MET A 15 11.89 6.04 -17.70
N VAL A 16 13.03 5.36 -17.86
CA VAL A 16 14.11 5.37 -16.86
C VAL A 16 14.73 6.77 -16.74
N ALA A 17 14.93 7.48 -17.85
CA ALA A 17 15.42 8.85 -17.83
C ALA A 17 14.44 9.78 -17.10
N GLU A 18 13.14 9.62 -17.33
CA GLU A 18 12.08 10.37 -16.62
C GLU A 18 12.05 10.06 -15.11
N ALA A 19 12.23 8.78 -14.72
CA ALA A 19 12.36 8.41 -13.33
C ALA A 19 13.52 9.15 -12.64
N ARG A 20 14.68 9.25 -13.30
CA ARG A 20 15.80 10.04 -12.80
C ARG A 20 15.47 11.52 -12.69
N ARG A 21 14.83 12.09 -13.70
CA ARG A 21 14.38 13.49 -13.69
C ARG A 21 13.44 13.79 -12.52
N LEU A 22 12.59 12.84 -12.16
CA LEU A 22 11.65 12.93 -11.02
C LEU A 22 12.31 12.67 -9.66
N GLY A 23 13.62 12.42 -9.61
CA GLY A 23 14.37 12.25 -8.37
C GLY A 23 14.33 10.84 -7.77
N TYR A 24 13.99 9.81 -8.56
CA TYR A 24 14.16 8.43 -8.10
C TYR A 24 15.65 8.11 -7.91
N SER A 25 15.98 7.48 -6.78
CA SER A 25 17.35 6.99 -6.58
C SER A 25 17.68 5.86 -7.55
N GLU A 26 18.96 5.75 -7.95
CA GLU A 26 19.41 4.64 -8.80
C GLU A 26 19.07 3.27 -8.19
N SER A 27 19.19 3.13 -6.87
CA SER A 27 18.80 1.92 -6.17
C SER A 27 17.31 1.59 -6.37
N SER A 28 16.41 2.58 -6.25
CA SER A 28 14.97 2.39 -6.50
C SER A 28 14.67 2.02 -7.96
N ILE A 29 15.39 2.62 -8.90
CA ILE A 29 15.25 2.30 -10.33
C ILE A 29 15.67 0.86 -10.58
N TRP A 30 16.80 0.45 -10.04
CA TRP A 30 17.35 -0.90 -10.22
C TRP A 30 16.48 -1.98 -9.56
N THR A 31 15.97 -1.75 -8.37
CA THR A 31 15.25 -2.77 -7.61
C THR A 31 13.75 -2.83 -7.93
N ASN A 32 13.11 -1.68 -8.18
CA ASN A 32 11.65 -1.60 -8.26
C ASN A 32 11.10 -1.31 -9.66
N ILE A 33 11.94 -0.78 -10.56
CA ILE A 33 11.49 -0.38 -11.90
C ILE A 33 12.06 -1.32 -12.96
N GLN A 34 13.37 -1.45 -13.02
CA GLN A 34 14.05 -2.20 -14.09
C GLN A 34 13.70 -3.69 -14.19
N PRO A 35 13.52 -4.47 -13.10
CA PRO A 35 13.24 -5.91 -13.24
C PRO A 35 11.95 -6.18 -14.02
N GLY A 36 10.89 -5.43 -13.74
CA GLY A 36 9.63 -5.53 -14.49
C GLY A 36 9.78 -5.12 -15.95
N LEU A 37 10.50 -4.02 -16.23
CA LEU A 37 10.73 -3.53 -17.59
C LEU A 37 11.55 -4.50 -18.44
N ARG A 38 12.58 -5.13 -17.84
CA ARG A 38 13.37 -6.18 -18.53
C ARG A 38 12.50 -7.35 -18.97
N ALA A 39 11.55 -7.76 -18.13
CA ALA A 39 10.64 -8.85 -18.48
C ALA A 39 9.80 -8.50 -19.72
N PHE A 40 9.34 -7.25 -19.85
CA PHE A 40 8.65 -6.79 -21.06
C PHE A 40 9.57 -6.77 -22.27
N ALA A 41 10.79 -6.23 -22.17
CA ALA A 41 11.74 -6.24 -23.28
C ALA A 41 12.01 -7.66 -23.81
N ILE A 42 12.18 -8.63 -22.90
CA ILE A 42 12.36 -10.04 -23.26
C ILE A 42 11.11 -10.62 -23.94
N TYR A 43 9.92 -10.31 -23.40
CA TYR A 43 8.66 -10.81 -23.96
C TYR A 43 8.40 -10.29 -25.36
N TYR A 44 8.58 -8.99 -25.61
CA TYR A 44 8.48 -8.38 -26.93
C TYR A 44 9.48 -8.97 -27.90
N GLY A 45 10.74 -9.17 -27.47
CA GLY A 45 11.77 -9.81 -28.29
C GLY A 45 11.41 -11.24 -28.68
N LYS A 46 10.84 -12.05 -27.78
CA LYS A 46 10.37 -13.41 -28.07
C LYS A 46 9.23 -13.45 -29.09
N LYS A 47 8.39 -12.41 -29.13
CA LYS A 47 7.32 -12.27 -30.14
C LYS A 47 7.78 -11.66 -31.45
N GLY A 48 9.04 -11.22 -31.55
CA GLY A 48 9.54 -10.52 -32.74
C GLY A 48 8.95 -9.11 -32.95
N ILE A 49 8.38 -8.52 -31.90
CA ILE A 49 7.72 -7.22 -31.94
C ILE A 49 8.66 -6.17 -31.34
N SER A 50 8.94 -5.13 -32.11
CA SER A 50 9.81 -4.03 -31.67
C SER A 50 9.07 -2.81 -31.18
N LEU A 51 7.88 -2.53 -31.73
CA LEU A 51 7.08 -1.36 -31.39
C LEU A 51 6.29 -1.60 -30.10
N TYR A 52 6.24 -0.57 -29.26
CA TYR A 52 5.42 -0.61 -28.05
C TYR A 52 3.94 -0.65 -28.38
N ASP A 53 3.22 -1.57 -27.75
CA ASP A 53 1.78 -1.76 -27.88
C ASP A 53 1.16 -2.07 -26.50
N PRO A 54 0.20 -1.24 -26.04
CA PRO A 54 -0.51 -1.47 -24.79
C PRO A 54 -1.25 -2.82 -24.73
N GLU A 55 -1.75 -3.33 -25.86
CA GLU A 55 -2.47 -4.60 -25.92
C GLU A 55 -1.53 -5.76 -25.64
N ILE A 56 -0.34 -5.76 -26.24
CA ILE A 56 0.69 -6.77 -26.01
C ILE A 56 1.19 -6.72 -24.56
N THR A 57 1.31 -5.52 -24.01
CA THR A 57 1.64 -5.32 -22.59
C THR A 57 0.56 -5.97 -21.70
N SER A 58 -0.71 -5.77 -22.02
CA SER A 58 -1.84 -6.34 -21.27
C SER A 58 -1.91 -7.87 -21.42
N GLU A 59 -1.64 -8.39 -22.61
CA GLU A 59 -1.54 -9.83 -22.88
C GLU A 59 -0.49 -10.50 -21.98
N TYR A 60 0.69 -9.87 -21.86
CA TYR A 60 1.74 -10.41 -20.99
C TYR A 60 1.35 -10.42 -19.52
N VAL A 61 0.66 -9.38 -19.05
CA VAL A 61 0.11 -9.36 -17.67
C VAL A 61 -0.90 -10.47 -17.46
N GLY A 62 -1.79 -10.71 -18.44
CA GLY A 62 -2.76 -11.81 -18.42
C GLY A 62 -2.07 -13.17 -18.33
N PHE A 63 -1.08 -13.41 -19.16
CA PHE A 63 -0.27 -14.64 -19.13
C PHE A 63 0.40 -14.85 -17.75
N GLN A 64 0.98 -13.82 -17.15
CA GLN A 64 1.59 -13.93 -15.82
C GLN A 64 0.54 -14.14 -14.71
N LYS A 65 -0.69 -13.64 -14.88
CA LYS A 65 -1.79 -13.90 -13.95
C LYS A 65 -2.19 -15.38 -13.96
N GLU A 66 -2.23 -16.00 -15.12
CA GLU A 66 -2.48 -17.45 -15.23
C GLU A 66 -1.37 -18.27 -14.57
N ARG A 67 -0.11 -17.88 -14.76
CA ARG A 67 1.02 -18.52 -14.09
C ARG A 67 0.95 -18.41 -12.58
N LEU A 68 0.50 -17.25 -12.07
CA LEU A 68 0.27 -17.07 -10.65
C LEU A 68 -0.82 -18.01 -10.13
N SER A 69 -1.94 -18.17 -10.86
CA SER A 69 -3.01 -19.08 -10.45
C SER A 69 -2.58 -20.55 -10.41
N ARG A 70 -1.55 -20.90 -11.18
CA ARG A 70 -0.93 -22.24 -11.18
C ARG A 70 0.23 -22.37 -10.18
N ASN A 71 0.50 -21.34 -9.34
CA ASN A 71 1.63 -21.29 -8.42
C ASN A 71 3.02 -21.42 -9.09
N GLU A 72 3.15 -21.09 -10.38
CA GLU A 72 4.42 -21.11 -11.12
C GLU A 72 5.30 -19.90 -10.83
N ILE A 73 4.72 -18.81 -10.34
CA ILE A 73 5.41 -17.58 -9.97
C ILE A 73 4.89 -17.05 -8.64
N SER A 74 5.70 -16.26 -7.94
CA SER A 74 5.29 -15.61 -6.70
C SER A 74 4.37 -14.41 -6.95
N ASP A 75 3.49 -14.11 -5.98
CA ASP A 75 2.66 -12.91 -6.00
C ASP A 75 3.50 -11.61 -6.09
N TYR A 76 4.66 -11.60 -5.45
CA TYR A 76 5.61 -10.49 -5.54
C TYR A 76 6.08 -10.25 -6.99
N TYR A 77 6.46 -11.31 -7.72
CA TYR A 77 6.86 -11.20 -9.11
C TYR A 77 5.72 -10.69 -10.00
N TYR A 78 4.51 -11.25 -9.83
CA TYR A 78 3.34 -10.78 -10.56
C TYR A 78 3.03 -9.30 -10.31
N ARG A 79 3.09 -8.86 -9.06
CA ARG A 79 2.87 -7.44 -8.71
C ARG A 79 3.89 -6.52 -9.40
N ASN A 80 5.15 -6.92 -9.48
CA ASN A 80 6.18 -6.17 -10.17
C ASN A 80 5.90 -6.03 -11.66
N ILE A 81 5.50 -7.14 -12.33
CA ILE A 81 5.12 -7.11 -13.74
C ILE A 81 3.93 -6.18 -13.97
N ARG A 82 2.87 -6.32 -13.17
CA ARG A 82 1.69 -5.45 -13.27
C ARG A 82 2.02 -3.98 -13.02
N SER A 83 2.87 -3.69 -12.06
CA SER A 83 3.33 -2.33 -11.77
C SER A 83 4.12 -1.73 -12.93
N ALA A 84 5.01 -2.53 -13.55
CA ALA A 84 5.77 -2.10 -14.72
C ALA A 84 4.87 -1.84 -15.94
N ALA A 85 3.87 -2.70 -16.18
CA ALA A 85 2.88 -2.51 -17.24
C ALA A 85 2.12 -1.18 -17.09
N ASN A 86 1.62 -0.92 -15.88
CA ASN A 86 0.89 0.30 -15.60
C ASN A 86 1.74 1.55 -15.84
N ARG A 87 3.01 1.53 -15.41
CA ARG A 87 3.94 2.65 -15.64
C ARG A 87 4.28 2.84 -17.12
N LEU A 88 4.46 1.75 -17.88
CA LEU A 88 4.66 1.83 -19.33
C LEU A 88 3.46 2.44 -20.02
N ASN A 89 2.25 2.00 -19.69
CA ASN A 89 1.02 2.56 -20.26
C ASN A 89 0.81 4.03 -19.87
N GLU A 90 1.05 4.37 -18.60
CA GLU A 90 0.97 5.75 -18.13
C GLU A 90 1.97 6.65 -18.89
N PHE A 91 3.23 6.22 -18.98
CA PHE A 91 4.28 6.97 -19.68
C PHE A 91 3.98 7.10 -21.17
N TYR A 92 3.42 6.07 -21.81
CA TYR A 92 2.99 6.12 -23.21
C TYR A 92 1.90 7.17 -23.44
N LEU A 93 0.95 7.27 -22.53
CA LEU A 93 -0.19 8.19 -22.62
C LEU A 93 0.17 9.63 -22.25
N THR A 94 0.99 9.81 -21.19
CA THR A 94 1.20 11.11 -20.54
C THR A 94 2.61 11.68 -20.74
N GLY A 95 3.60 10.85 -21.13
CA GLY A 95 5.00 11.23 -21.23
C GLY A 95 5.70 11.38 -19.88
N THR A 96 5.05 11.05 -18.76
CA THR A 96 5.58 11.11 -17.42
C THR A 96 5.13 9.91 -16.58
N ILE A 97 5.75 9.72 -15.41
CA ILE A 97 5.35 8.70 -14.43
C ILE A 97 5.15 9.36 -13.07
N HIS A 98 4.20 8.89 -12.28
CA HIS A 98 3.99 9.40 -10.93
C HIS A 98 4.91 8.69 -9.94
N LEU A 99 5.46 9.46 -8.98
CA LEU A 99 6.28 8.94 -7.88
C LEU A 99 5.52 7.92 -7.02
N LYS A 100 4.25 8.16 -6.81
CA LYS A 100 3.31 7.18 -6.25
C LYS A 100 2.38 6.78 -7.39
N MET A 101 2.36 5.47 -7.71
CA MET A 101 1.31 4.95 -8.59
C MET A 101 -0.02 5.44 -8.03
N PRO A 102 -0.87 6.08 -8.85
CA PRO A 102 -2.24 6.33 -8.42
C PRO A 102 -2.77 4.98 -7.94
N LYS A 103 -3.25 4.93 -6.70
CA LYS A 103 -3.95 3.74 -6.20
C LYS A 103 -4.96 3.41 -7.29
N HIS A 104 -4.93 2.19 -7.81
CA HIS A 104 -5.86 1.73 -8.86
C HIS A 104 -7.21 2.35 -8.61
N GLY A 105 -7.82 2.93 -9.66
CA GLY A 105 -9.07 3.64 -9.55
C GLY A 105 -9.98 2.92 -8.60
N THR A 106 -10.47 3.62 -7.62
CA THR A 106 -11.11 3.05 -6.43
C THR A 106 -12.07 1.95 -6.87
N LYS A 107 -11.84 0.72 -6.40
CA LYS A 107 -12.74 -0.42 -6.66
C LYS A 107 -14.21 -0.07 -6.38
N TYR A 108 -14.41 0.94 -5.55
CA TYR A 108 -15.69 1.42 -5.06
C TYR A 108 -15.90 2.85 -5.58
N LEU A 109 -16.57 2.98 -6.72
CA LEU A 109 -16.98 4.26 -7.29
C LEU A 109 -18.28 4.68 -6.62
N LEU A 110 -18.29 5.84 -6.01
CA LEU A 110 -19.44 6.40 -5.30
C LEU A 110 -20.08 7.54 -6.08
N LYS A 111 -21.35 7.82 -5.79
CA LYS A 111 -22.01 9.06 -6.18
C LYS A 111 -21.28 10.25 -5.56
N ALA A 112 -21.34 11.41 -6.23
CA ALA A 112 -20.63 12.62 -5.79
C ALA A 112 -21.04 13.08 -4.38
N GLU A 113 -22.26 12.79 -3.97
CA GLU A 113 -22.77 13.11 -2.62
C GLU A 113 -22.06 12.33 -1.53
N ASN A 114 -21.86 11.03 -1.72
CA ASN A 114 -21.15 10.17 -0.79
C ASN A 114 -19.64 10.46 -0.77
N GLU A 115 -19.04 10.88 -1.88
CA GLU A 115 -17.65 11.38 -1.86
C GLU A 115 -17.53 12.63 -0.99
N ARG A 116 -18.45 13.59 -1.12
CA ARG A 116 -18.48 14.80 -0.25
C ARG A 116 -18.71 14.45 1.21
N LEU A 117 -19.48 13.41 1.50
CA LEU A 117 -19.70 12.95 2.87
C LEU A 117 -18.41 12.40 3.50
N ILE A 118 -17.60 11.67 2.72
CA ILE A 118 -16.27 11.21 3.16
C ILE A 118 -15.37 12.41 3.45
N ASP A 119 -15.33 13.41 2.57
CA ASP A 119 -14.50 14.59 2.77
C ASP A 119 -14.90 15.33 4.06
N ARG A 120 -16.18 15.55 4.28
CA ARG A 120 -16.73 16.15 5.51
C ARG A 120 -16.34 15.35 6.77
N PHE A 121 -16.36 14.02 6.69
CA PHE A 121 -15.94 13.17 7.81
C PHE A 121 -14.45 13.30 8.10
N LEU A 122 -13.61 13.40 7.08
CA LEU A 122 -12.18 13.59 7.22
C LEU A 122 -11.80 14.97 7.79
N ASP A 123 -12.61 16.00 7.50
CA ASP A 123 -12.46 17.33 8.08
C ASP A 123 -12.94 17.40 9.53
N TYR A 124 -13.99 16.62 9.86
CA TYR A 124 -14.51 16.51 11.23
C TYR A 124 -13.51 15.87 12.19
N LYS A 125 -12.72 14.90 11.71
CA LYS A 125 -11.75 14.18 12.54
C LYS A 125 -10.39 14.10 11.85
N GLU A 126 -9.39 14.74 12.47
CA GLU A 126 -8.02 14.67 11.98
C GLU A 126 -7.44 13.24 12.11
N TYR A 127 -6.96 12.73 11.00
CA TYR A 127 -6.25 11.47 10.93
C TYR A 127 -4.83 11.66 10.40
N GLY A 128 -3.87 10.93 10.94
CA GLY A 128 -2.54 10.86 10.34
C GLY A 128 -2.59 10.30 8.91
N PRO A 129 -1.61 10.64 8.04
CA PRO A 129 -1.66 10.31 6.61
C PRO A 129 -1.95 8.84 6.30
N ASN A 130 -1.32 7.92 7.02
CA ASN A 130 -1.51 6.48 6.82
C ASN A 130 -2.90 6.01 7.25
N THR A 131 -3.39 6.52 8.38
CA THR A 131 -4.72 6.19 8.90
C THR A 131 -5.83 6.77 8.03
N ARG A 132 -5.61 7.97 7.47
CA ARG A 132 -6.56 8.63 6.56
C ARG A 132 -6.92 7.74 5.37
N ASP A 133 -5.92 7.13 4.75
CA ASP A 133 -6.12 6.22 3.63
C ASP A 133 -6.97 4.99 4.00
N ASP A 134 -6.72 4.41 5.17
CA ASP A 134 -7.48 3.25 5.67
C ASP A 134 -8.94 3.63 5.99
N VAL A 135 -9.14 4.79 6.61
CA VAL A 135 -10.48 5.33 6.91
C VAL A 135 -11.27 5.56 5.62
N VAL A 136 -10.67 6.23 4.63
CA VAL A 136 -11.30 6.46 3.32
C VAL A 136 -11.70 5.14 2.67
N TRP A 137 -10.81 4.14 2.70
CA TRP A 137 -11.11 2.84 2.11
C TRP A 137 -12.29 2.16 2.79
N VAL A 138 -12.34 2.19 4.14
CA VAL A 138 -13.40 1.55 4.92
C VAL A 138 -14.75 2.23 4.68
N VAL A 139 -14.80 3.57 4.80
CA VAL A 139 -16.06 4.31 4.65
C VAL A 139 -16.57 4.24 3.22
N ARG A 140 -15.66 4.32 2.22
CA ARG A 140 -16.02 4.18 0.82
C ARG A 140 -16.63 2.81 0.52
N ARG A 141 -16.02 1.72 1.03
CA ARG A 141 -16.54 0.37 0.88
C ARG A 141 -17.93 0.22 1.51
N TYR A 142 -18.14 0.82 2.68
CA TYR A 142 -19.40 0.83 3.39
C TYR A 142 -20.51 1.53 2.58
N LEU A 143 -20.26 2.75 2.14
CA LEU A 143 -21.20 3.52 1.33
C LEU A 143 -21.50 2.85 -0.02
N TYR A 144 -20.49 2.33 -0.69
CA TYR A 144 -20.63 1.60 -1.95
C TYR A 144 -21.55 0.36 -1.79
N HIS A 145 -21.44 -0.35 -0.67
CA HIS A 145 -22.27 -1.52 -0.42
C HIS A 145 -23.75 -1.16 -0.48
N PHE A 146 -24.16 -0.08 0.15
CA PHE A 146 -25.56 0.35 0.17
C PHE A 146 -25.99 1.00 -1.16
N GLU A 147 -25.14 1.74 -1.82
CA GLU A 147 -25.43 2.20 -3.19
C GLU A 147 -25.66 1.03 -4.14
N ALA A 148 -24.88 -0.03 -4.03
CA ALA A 148 -25.01 -1.22 -4.88
C ALA A 148 -26.29 -2.03 -4.57
N LEU A 149 -26.82 -1.92 -3.36
CA LEU A 149 -28.14 -2.48 -2.97
C LEU A 149 -29.31 -1.59 -3.41
N GLY A 150 -29.04 -0.43 -4.01
CA GLY A 150 -30.07 0.48 -4.49
C GLY A 150 -30.57 1.51 -3.46
N HIS A 151 -29.92 1.62 -2.29
CA HIS A 151 -30.26 2.67 -1.34
C HIS A 151 -29.77 4.03 -1.87
N GLU A 152 -30.71 4.96 -2.00
CA GLU A 152 -30.41 6.32 -2.47
C GLU A 152 -29.77 7.19 -1.37
N SER A 153 -30.08 6.91 -0.10
CA SER A 153 -29.52 7.60 1.06
C SER A 153 -29.31 6.64 2.22
N LEU A 154 -28.46 7.03 3.19
CA LEU A 154 -28.23 6.25 4.42
C LEU A 154 -29.46 6.20 5.33
N GLU A 155 -30.43 7.11 5.17
CA GLU A 155 -31.70 7.10 5.90
C GLU A 155 -32.53 5.84 5.63
N LEU A 156 -32.41 5.30 4.41
CA LEU A 156 -33.14 4.11 3.97
C LEU A 156 -32.47 2.80 4.41
N VAL A 157 -31.25 2.87 4.94
CA VAL A 157 -30.50 1.70 5.42
C VAL A 157 -31.02 1.28 6.77
N SER A 158 -31.37 0.02 6.92
CA SER A 158 -31.82 -0.54 8.22
C SER A 158 -30.61 -0.98 9.08
N VAL A 159 -30.88 -1.18 10.38
CA VAL A 159 -29.86 -1.74 11.30
C VAL A 159 -29.48 -3.16 10.90
N ASP A 160 -30.38 -3.93 10.32
CA ASP A 160 -30.12 -5.29 9.86
C ASP A 160 -29.25 -5.31 8.61
N ASP A 161 -29.40 -4.36 7.69
CA ASP A 161 -28.50 -4.19 6.54
C ASP A 161 -27.06 -3.91 6.99
N VAL A 162 -26.90 -3.06 8.01
CA VAL A 162 -25.58 -2.79 8.60
C VAL A 162 -24.98 -4.04 9.25
N ARG A 163 -25.80 -4.84 9.94
CA ARG A 163 -25.37 -6.12 10.53
C ARG A 163 -24.91 -7.08 9.46
N GLU A 164 -25.66 -7.23 8.37
CA GLU A 164 -25.31 -8.08 7.25
C GLU A 164 -23.99 -7.65 6.60
N PHE A 165 -23.79 -6.35 6.39
CA PHE A 165 -22.50 -5.81 5.92
C PHE A 165 -21.34 -6.20 6.83
N ILE A 166 -21.51 -6.11 8.16
CA ILE A 166 -20.48 -6.48 9.14
C ILE A 166 -20.15 -7.97 9.04
N LEU A 167 -21.16 -8.83 8.99
CA LEU A 167 -21.00 -10.28 8.90
C LEU A 167 -20.25 -10.66 7.61
N LYS A 168 -20.70 -10.16 6.47
CA LYS A 168 -20.02 -10.38 5.18
C LYS A 168 -18.59 -9.86 5.17
N THR A 169 -18.35 -8.71 5.79
CA THR A 169 -17.00 -8.16 5.91
C THR A 169 -16.11 -9.03 6.79
N ALA A 170 -16.66 -9.62 7.87
CA ALA A 170 -15.93 -10.51 8.76
C ALA A 170 -15.45 -11.78 8.07
N GLU A 171 -16.20 -12.30 7.09
CA GLU A 171 -15.80 -13.46 6.29
C GLU A 171 -14.66 -13.13 5.30
N GLU A 172 -14.61 -11.88 4.81
CA GLU A 172 -13.67 -11.47 3.77
C GLU A 172 -12.32 -10.95 4.31
N VAL A 173 -12.25 -10.53 5.57
CA VAL A 173 -11.07 -9.89 6.14
C VAL A 173 -10.51 -10.66 7.34
N ARG A 174 -9.22 -10.45 7.61
CA ARG A 174 -8.60 -10.99 8.83
C ARG A 174 -9.21 -10.34 10.07
N THR A 175 -9.31 -11.08 11.16
CA THR A 175 -9.83 -10.63 12.45
C THR A 175 -9.17 -9.33 12.95
N SER A 176 -7.85 -9.20 12.77
CA SER A 176 -7.12 -7.97 13.13
C SER A 176 -7.54 -6.75 12.30
N SER A 177 -7.89 -6.93 11.03
CA SER A 177 -8.39 -5.87 10.15
C SER A 177 -9.83 -5.51 10.47
N LEU A 178 -10.67 -6.49 10.81
CA LEU A 178 -12.06 -6.28 11.19
C LEU A 178 -12.19 -5.31 12.36
N HIS A 179 -11.34 -5.43 13.38
CA HIS A 179 -11.33 -4.50 14.52
C HIS A 179 -11.18 -3.03 14.09
N ASN A 180 -10.26 -2.76 13.19
CA ASN A 180 -10.04 -1.39 12.69
C ASN A 180 -11.21 -0.91 11.82
N ILE A 181 -11.79 -1.80 11.00
CA ILE A 181 -12.97 -1.49 10.18
C ILE A 181 -14.12 -1.08 11.08
N LEU A 182 -14.42 -1.87 12.11
CA LEU A 182 -15.51 -1.55 13.06
C LEU A 182 -15.24 -0.23 13.80
N LEU A 183 -13.99 0.02 14.20
CA LEU A 183 -13.61 1.26 14.86
C LEU A 183 -13.83 2.50 13.97
N TYR A 184 -13.44 2.42 12.70
CA TYR A 184 -13.62 3.53 11.75
C TYR A 184 -15.11 3.76 11.44
N LEU A 185 -15.88 2.71 11.27
CA LEU A 185 -17.33 2.82 11.09
C LEU A 185 -18.03 3.37 12.33
N LYS A 186 -17.61 2.99 13.54
CA LYS A 186 -18.10 3.60 14.78
C LYS A 186 -17.91 5.12 14.78
N TYR A 187 -16.71 5.60 14.44
CA TYR A 187 -16.46 7.04 14.36
C TYR A 187 -17.24 7.72 13.24
N PHE A 188 -17.43 7.04 12.12
CA PHE A 188 -18.25 7.55 11.04
C PHE A 188 -19.73 7.72 11.47
N HIS A 189 -20.31 6.74 12.16
CA HIS A 189 -21.68 6.84 12.69
C HIS A 189 -21.83 7.90 13.79
N ILE A 190 -20.82 8.11 14.63
CA ILE A 190 -20.80 9.23 15.57
C ILE A 190 -20.84 10.56 14.81
N PHE A 191 -20.01 10.72 13.79
CA PHE A 191 -20.02 11.90 12.92
C PHE A 191 -21.40 12.12 12.28
N LEU A 192 -22.02 11.11 11.69
CA LEU A 192 -23.36 11.22 11.08
C LEU A 192 -24.38 11.74 12.09
N LYS A 193 -24.38 11.18 13.29
CA LYS A 193 -25.29 11.57 14.38
C LYS A 193 -25.03 13.02 14.83
N GLU A 194 -23.80 13.42 15.07
CA GLU A 194 -23.45 14.76 15.55
C GLU A 194 -23.67 15.86 14.51
N THR A 195 -23.54 15.52 13.23
CA THR A 195 -23.77 16.46 12.11
C THR A 195 -25.20 16.44 11.57
N GLY A 196 -26.07 15.64 12.16
CA GLY A 196 -27.50 15.55 11.77
C GLY A 196 -27.72 14.91 10.39
N VAL A 197 -26.78 14.13 9.89
CA VAL A 197 -26.97 13.36 8.66
C VAL A 197 -27.87 12.16 8.97
N PRO A 198 -29.03 12.01 8.30
CA PRO A 198 -29.93 10.90 8.54
C PRO A 198 -29.26 9.56 8.26
N ALA A 199 -29.22 8.67 9.26
CA ALA A 199 -28.63 7.34 9.18
C ALA A 199 -29.17 6.47 10.33
N PRO A 200 -29.13 5.12 10.22
CA PRO A 200 -29.57 4.24 11.29
C PRO A 200 -28.73 4.41 12.56
N ASP A 201 -29.37 4.40 13.72
CA ASP A 201 -28.66 4.40 15.01
C ASP A 201 -28.13 2.98 15.32
N CYS A 202 -26.95 2.69 14.81
CA CYS A 202 -26.29 1.40 14.94
C CYS A 202 -24.90 1.47 15.58
N ALA A 203 -24.58 2.57 16.28
CA ALA A 203 -23.29 2.75 16.94
C ALA A 203 -22.93 1.59 17.88
N GLY A 204 -23.92 0.96 18.50
CA GLY A 204 -23.76 -0.24 19.33
C GLY A 204 -23.22 -1.46 18.58
N LEU A 205 -23.56 -1.62 17.30
CA LEU A 205 -23.08 -2.74 16.48
C LEU A 205 -21.57 -2.73 16.26
N PHE A 206 -20.92 -1.57 16.35
CA PHE A 206 -19.48 -1.44 16.15
C PHE A 206 -18.66 -1.58 17.44
N SER A 207 -19.31 -1.87 18.56
CA SER A 207 -18.65 -1.98 19.88
C SER A 207 -18.24 -3.42 20.23
N TYR A 208 -18.30 -4.35 19.29
CA TYR A 208 -17.87 -5.73 19.50
C TYR A 208 -16.39 -5.83 19.82
N LYS A 209 -16.06 -6.58 20.88
CA LYS A 209 -14.70 -7.03 21.11
C LYS A 209 -14.36 -8.12 20.09
N VAL A 210 -13.58 -7.74 19.07
CA VAL A 210 -13.00 -8.72 18.17
C VAL A 210 -11.84 -9.37 18.90
N TYR A 211 -11.91 -10.67 19.15
CA TYR A 211 -10.80 -11.44 19.73
C TYR A 211 -9.64 -11.40 18.73
N ARG A 212 -8.51 -10.88 19.19
CA ARG A 212 -7.27 -10.94 18.41
C ARG A 212 -6.53 -12.22 18.82
N ASP A 213 -6.36 -13.09 17.85
CA ASP A 213 -5.35 -14.15 17.97
C ASP A 213 -3.99 -13.44 18.00
N MET A 214 -3.35 -13.47 19.17
CA MET A 214 -1.98 -12.96 19.32
C MET A 214 -1.04 -14.15 19.35
N PRO A 215 -0.56 -14.61 18.18
CA PRO A 215 0.45 -15.65 18.16
C PRO A 215 1.67 -15.16 18.94
N ILE A 216 2.27 -16.06 19.73
CA ILE A 216 3.56 -15.79 20.36
C ILE A 216 4.54 -15.48 19.23
N GLN A 217 5.01 -14.24 19.19
CA GLN A 217 6.00 -13.83 18.19
C GLN A 217 7.32 -14.56 18.48
N GLY A 218 7.87 -15.21 17.45
CA GLY A 218 9.23 -15.73 17.53
C GLY A 218 10.20 -14.56 17.79
N TYR A 219 11.21 -14.82 18.58
CA TYR A 219 12.32 -13.90 18.83
C TYR A 219 13.58 -14.42 18.15
N VAL A 220 14.48 -13.52 17.81
CA VAL A 220 15.80 -13.87 17.28
C VAL A 220 16.68 -14.24 18.46
N THR A 221 17.27 -15.46 18.47
CA THR A 221 18.22 -15.87 19.51
C THR A 221 19.58 -15.18 19.32
N ASP A 222 20.42 -15.19 20.35
CA ASP A 222 21.76 -14.60 20.26
C ASP A 222 22.60 -15.30 19.19
N GLU A 223 22.48 -16.62 19.04
CA GLU A 223 23.19 -17.38 18.00
C GLU A 223 22.68 -17.05 16.58
N GLU A 224 21.39 -16.73 16.45
CA GLU A 224 20.83 -16.27 15.16
C GLU A 224 21.29 -14.85 14.84
N LEU A 225 21.34 -13.97 15.85
CA LEU A 225 21.86 -12.62 15.71
C LEU A 225 23.33 -12.64 15.26
N ASP A 226 24.15 -13.47 15.91
CA ASP A 226 25.56 -13.61 15.55
C ASP A 226 25.73 -14.11 14.11
N ARG A 227 24.93 -15.07 13.67
CA ARG A 227 24.94 -15.55 12.28
C ARG A 227 24.54 -14.45 11.29
N ILE A 228 23.56 -13.62 11.64
CA ILE A 228 23.16 -12.47 10.80
C ILE A 228 24.32 -11.46 10.72
N LEU A 229 24.96 -11.16 11.83
CA LEU A 229 26.07 -10.20 11.87
C LEU A 229 27.31 -10.70 11.14
N ALA A 230 27.55 -12.00 11.12
CA ALA A 230 28.70 -12.62 10.48
C ALA A 230 28.67 -12.54 8.94
N VAL A 231 27.50 -12.43 8.32
CA VAL A 231 27.34 -12.33 6.86
C VAL A 231 27.42 -10.88 6.33
N ILE A 232 27.47 -9.89 7.23
CA ILE A 232 27.53 -8.47 6.84
C ILE A 232 28.97 -8.09 6.53
N ASP A 233 29.18 -7.59 5.31
CA ASP A 233 30.48 -7.05 4.89
C ASP A 233 30.77 -5.72 5.62
N THR A 234 31.60 -5.79 6.66
CA THR A 234 31.97 -4.62 7.47
C THR A 234 33.05 -3.73 6.85
N GLU A 235 33.60 -4.09 5.69
CA GLU A 235 34.53 -3.24 4.98
C GLU A 235 33.82 -2.14 4.18
N SER A 236 32.59 -2.40 3.74
CA SER A 236 31.76 -1.43 3.05
C SER A 236 31.03 -0.48 4.03
N ASP A 237 30.85 0.78 3.63
CA ASP A 237 30.09 1.75 4.43
C ASP A 237 28.63 1.34 4.62
N MET A 238 28.08 0.64 3.63
CA MET A 238 26.73 0.08 3.72
C MET A 238 26.64 -1.01 4.79
N GLY A 239 27.60 -1.92 4.81
CA GLY A 239 27.62 -2.98 5.80
C GLY A 239 27.88 -2.46 7.21
N LYS A 240 28.75 -1.47 7.40
CA LYS A 240 28.93 -0.79 8.69
C LYS A 240 27.61 -0.19 9.21
N ARG A 241 26.89 0.50 8.31
CA ARG A 241 25.55 1.08 8.63
C ARG A 241 24.56 -0.02 8.99
N ASP A 242 24.46 -1.08 8.19
CA ASP A 242 23.49 -2.15 8.38
C ASP A 242 23.76 -2.92 9.68
N ARG A 243 25.04 -3.18 10.00
CA ARG A 243 25.46 -3.74 11.28
C ARG A 243 25.06 -2.86 12.46
N ALA A 244 25.29 -1.54 12.36
CA ALA A 244 24.91 -0.60 13.42
C ALA A 244 23.38 -0.57 13.64
N ILE A 245 22.58 -0.60 12.57
CA ILE A 245 21.12 -0.64 12.64
C ILE A 245 20.65 -1.92 13.36
N ILE A 246 21.17 -3.07 12.96
CA ILE A 246 20.77 -4.38 13.53
C ILE A 246 21.15 -4.47 15.00
N LEU A 247 22.37 -4.09 15.37
CA LEU A 247 22.80 -4.07 16.76
C LEU A 247 21.98 -3.12 17.61
N THR A 248 21.71 -1.90 17.10
CA THR A 248 20.88 -0.93 17.82
C THR A 248 19.46 -1.46 18.00
N ALA A 249 18.88 -2.09 16.97
CA ALA A 249 17.55 -2.70 17.06
C ALA A 249 17.51 -3.82 18.11
N ALA A 250 18.49 -4.73 18.07
CA ALA A 250 18.55 -5.88 18.97
C ALA A 250 18.76 -5.48 20.44
N THR A 251 19.62 -4.48 20.69
CA THR A 251 19.95 -4.05 22.06
C THR A 251 18.91 -3.11 22.66
N THR A 252 18.23 -2.30 21.87
CA THR A 252 17.31 -1.26 22.38
C THR A 252 15.84 -1.58 22.23
N GLY A 253 15.47 -2.51 21.34
CA GLY A 253 14.09 -2.78 20.99
C GLY A 253 13.37 -1.62 20.29
N LEU A 254 14.09 -0.65 19.73
CA LEU A 254 13.52 0.48 19.03
C LEU A 254 12.70 0.05 17.81
N ARG A 255 11.59 0.75 17.56
CA ARG A 255 10.81 0.52 16.35
C ARG A 255 11.59 0.94 15.11
N ALA A 256 11.34 0.28 13.98
CA ALA A 256 12.00 0.61 12.72
C ALA A 256 11.87 2.11 12.33
N CYS A 257 10.71 2.73 12.60
CA CYS A 257 10.51 4.15 12.34
C CYS A 257 11.37 5.07 13.23
N ASP A 258 11.68 4.65 14.44
CA ASP A 258 12.54 5.39 15.37
C ASP A 258 14.00 5.24 14.97
N LEU A 259 14.42 4.03 14.56
CA LEU A 259 15.76 3.78 14.02
C LEU A 259 16.05 4.60 12.75
N ILE A 260 15.09 4.66 11.81
CA ILE A 260 15.24 5.46 10.57
C ILE A 260 15.40 6.96 10.85
N ARG A 261 14.79 7.45 11.94
CA ARG A 261 14.84 8.87 12.33
C ARG A 261 15.97 9.20 13.28
N LEU A 262 16.68 8.21 13.81
CA LEU A 262 17.77 8.39 14.75
C LEU A 262 18.87 9.27 14.15
N LYS A 263 19.24 10.31 14.90
CA LYS A 263 20.33 11.21 14.55
C LYS A 263 21.50 11.01 15.51
N LEU A 264 22.70 11.34 15.09
CA LEU A 264 23.88 11.30 15.96
C LEU A 264 23.75 12.22 17.18
N SER A 265 22.98 13.31 17.07
CA SER A 265 22.64 14.20 18.18
C SER A 265 21.75 13.58 19.26
N ASP A 266 21.06 12.49 18.94
CA ASP A 266 20.18 11.81 19.86
C ASP A 266 20.94 10.79 20.75
N ILE A 267 22.24 10.63 20.49
CA ILE A 267 23.11 9.67 21.18
C ILE A 267 24.04 10.43 22.13
N ASP A 268 23.89 10.18 23.42
CA ASP A 268 24.86 10.60 24.44
C ASP A 268 25.99 9.55 24.52
N TRP A 269 27.04 9.78 23.76
CA TRP A 269 28.19 8.84 23.70
C TRP A 269 28.95 8.64 25.00
N ARG A 270 28.85 9.64 25.92
CA ARG A 270 29.51 9.54 27.22
C ARG A 270 28.75 8.68 28.20
N LYS A 271 27.40 8.69 28.09
CA LYS A 271 26.53 7.91 28.95
C LYS A 271 26.08 6.60 28.34
N GLY A 272 26.29 6.40 27.03
CA GLY A 272 25.76 5.25 26.30
C GLY A 272 24.23 5.25 26.20
N GLU A 273 23.61 6.44 26.16
CA GLU A 273 22.16 6.63 26.16
C GLU A 273 21.67 7.12 24.80
N ILE A 274 20.49 6.64 24.37
CA ILE A 274 19.75 7.18 23.24
C ILE A 274 18.52 7.93 23.75
N ARG A 275 18.34 9.17 23.34
CA ARG A 275 17.20 10.03 23.71
C ARG A 275 16.33 10.29 22.52
N LEU A 276 15.13 9.74 22.53
CA LEU A 276 14.17 9.87 21.43
C LEU A 276 12.86 10.47 21.91
N CYS A 277 12.32 11.38 21.11
CA CYS A 277 10.95 11.84 21.27
C CYS A 277 10.03 10.95 20.39
N GLN A 278 9.41 9.95 21.00
CA GLN A 278 8.47 9.07 20.29
C GLN A 278 7.17 9.84 20.05
N LYS A 279 6.81 10.06 18.78
CA LYS A 279 5.46 10.53 18.43
C LYS A 279 4.50 9.35 18.53
N LYS A 280 3.50 9.47 19.40
CA LYS A 280 2.36 8.53 19.45
C LYS A 280 1.51 8.62 18.21
#